data_06bce9cecb2c7cf33bb087f455c0888d
#
_entry.id   06bce9cecb2c7cf33bb087f455c0888d
#
_cell.length_a   1.000
_cell.length_b   1.000
_cell.length_c   1.000
_cell.angle_alpha   90.00
_cell.angle_beta   90.00
_cell.angle_gamma   90.00
#
_symmetry.space_group_name_H-M   'P 1'
#
loop_
_entity.id
_entity.type
_entity.pdbx_description
1 polymer ?
#
loop_
_entity_poly.entity_id
_entity_poly.type
_entity_poly.pdbx_seq_one_letter_code
_entity_poly.pdbx_strand_id
1 'polypeptide(L)'
;MKSVKKEVSFRRKLMTAVLSVTLPLIALLLFSNLYSTQAFNRKIADSNMRTMDYRAGRMEEQLDSVNDFLTGLTVSDDYRTLSGGEKTPLKAYLASYTLITQLKTALPAYGDVGAFFIYSAPSDAERDIFDDSISYAQKERLRAFVRNAVENNT
;
A
#
# COMPACT_ATOMS: atom_id res chain seq x y z
N MET A 1 -1.19 -29.97 -77.39
CA MET A 1 -2.00 -29.16 -76.46
C MET A 1 -2.65 -29.90 -75.24
N LYS A 2 -2.40 -31.20 -75.02
CA LYS A 2 -2.99 -31.96 -73.88
C LYS A 2 -2.16 -31.93 -72.58
N SER A 3 -0.88 -31.59 -72.63
CA SER A 3 0.04 -31.61 -71.47
C SER A 3 -0.22 -30.44 -70.46
N VAL A 4 -0.45 -29.24 -70.98
CA VAL A 4 -0.60 -28.02 -70.17
C VAL A 4 -1.86 -28.03 -69.26
N LYS A 5 -2.96 -28.66 -69.72
CA LYS A 5 -4.20 -28.80 -68.94
C LYS A 5 -4.02 -29.74 -67.73
N LYS A 6 -3.17 -30.73 -67.82
CA LYS A 6 -2.92 -31.71 -66.78
C LYS A 6 -2.04 -31.11 -65.65
N GLU A 7 -1.09 -30.28 -65.96
CA GLU A 7 -0.22 -29.57 -65.00
C GLU A 7 -1.00 -28.52 -64.18
N VAL A 8 -1.87 -27.76 -64.85
CA VAL A 8 -2.71 -26.78 -64.13
C VAL A 8 -3.72 -27.47 -63.17
N SER A 9 -4.22 -28.65 -63.54
CA SER A 9 -5.09 -29.44 -62.64
C SER A 9 -4.35 -30.00 -61.44
N PHE A 10 -3.09 -30.42 -61.61
CA PHE A 10 -2.26 -30.96 -60.51
C PHE A 10 -1.86 -29.84 -59.52
N ARG A 11 -1.43 -28.68 -60.00
CA ARG A 11 -1.09 -27.52 -59.15
C ARG A 11 -2.30 -27.04 -58.36
N ARG A 12 -3.51 -26.98 -58.94
CA ARG A 12 -4.73 -26.63 -58.22
C ARG A 12 -5.05 -27.63 -57.11
N LYS A 13 -4.96 -28.92 -57.36
CA LYS A 13 -5.21 -29.97 -56.38
C LYS A 13 -4.20 -29.92 -55.25
N LEU A 14 -2.93 -29.68 -55.52
CA LEU A 14 -1.89 -29.53 -54.52
C LEU A 14 -2.12 -28.28 -53.67
N MET A 15 -2.44 -27.16 -54.30
CA MET A 15 -2.74 -25.92 -53.58
C MET A 15 -3.96 -26.06 -52.66
N THR A 16 -5.02 -26.71 -53.12
CA THR A 16 -6.22 -26.97 -52.32
C THR A 16 -5.92 -27.91 -51.16
N ALA A 17 -5.13 -28.94 -51.36
CA ALA A 17 -4.69 -29.86 -50.30
C ALA A 17 -3.87 -29.15 -49.22
N VAL A 18 -2.89 -28.34 -49.63
CA VAL A 18 -2.08 -27.53 -48.69
C VAL A 18 -2.94 -26.54 -47.91
N LEU A 19 -3.83 -25.82 -48.62
CA LEU A 19 -4.69 -24.83 -47.99
C LEU A 19 -5.68 -25.45 -47.00
N SER A 20 -6.21 -26.64 -47.31
CA SER A 20 -7.15 -27.34 -46.42
C SER A 20 -6.53 -27.84 -45.12
N VAL A 21 -5.22 -28.05 -45.07
CA VAL A 21 -4.52 -28.43 -43.86
C VAL A 21 -3.99 -27.19 -43.13
N THR A 22 -3.46 -26.22 -43.86
CA THR A 22 -2.80 -25.05 -43.28
C THR A 22 -3.80 -24.09 -42.63
N LEU A 23 -4.98 -23.91 -43.23
CA LEU A 23 -6.02 -22.98 -42.77
C LEU A 23 -6.56 -23.37 -41.38
N PRO A 24 -7.00 -24.61 -41.12
CA PRO A 24 -7.45 -25.00 -39.80
C PRO A 24 -6.31 -24.97 -38.76
N LEU A 25 -5.06 -25.23 -39.14
CA LEU A 25 -3.89 -25.15 -38.25
C LEU A 25 -3.65 -23.70 -37.80
N ILE A 26 -3.70 -22.75 -38.72
CA ILE A 26 -3.58 -21.31 -38.40
C ILE A 26 -4.76 -20.89 -37.51
N ALA A 27 -5.98 -21.28 -37.82
CA ALA A 27 -7.17 -20.99 -37.03
C ALA A 27 -7.03 -21.51 -35.58
N LEU A 28 -6.50 -22.72 -35.42
CA LEU A 28 -6.28 -23.37 -34.14
C LEU A 28 -5.20 -22.62 -33.33
N LEU A 29 -4.11 -22.22 -33.97
CA LEU A 29 -3.04 -21.42 -33.34
C LEU A 29 -3.54 -20.04 -32.88
N LEU A 30 -4.32 -19.36 -33.72
CA LEU A 30 -4.93 -18.07 -33.36
C LEU A 30 -5.89 -18.20 -32.17
N PHE A 31 -6.75 -19.21 -32.22
CA PHE A 31 -7.69 -19.48 -31.13
C PHE A 31 -6.98 -19.82 -29.83
N SER A 32 -5.97 -20.70 -29.87
CA SER A 32 -5.17 -21.08 -28.73
C SER A 32 -4.45 -19.86 -28.11
N ASN A 33 -3.90 -18.99 -28.95
CA ASN A 33 -3.19 -17.78 -28.49
C ASN A 33 -4.16 -16.80 -27.83
N LEU A 34 -5.32 -16.51 -28.44
CA LEU A 34 -6.33 -15.64 -27.87
C LEU A 34 -6.87 -16.16 -26.54
N TYR A 35 -7.17 -17.47 -26.47
CA TYR A 35 -7.65 -18.11 -25.25
C TYR A 35 -6.62 -18.08 -24.14
N SER A 36 -5.35 -18.41 -24.47
CA SER A 36 -4.25 -18.38 -23.50
C SER A 36 -4.01 -16.96 -22.94
N THR A 37 -4.03 -15.94 -23.80
CA THR A 37 -3.85 -14.54 -23.40
C THR A 37 -4.97 -14.09 -22.47
N GLN A 38 -6.23 -14.43 -22.78
CA GLN A 38 -7.36 -14.08 -21.90
C GLN A 38 -7.30 -14.78 -20.56
N ALA A 39 -6.97 -16.06 -20.53
CA ALA A 39 -6.83 -16.83 -19.29
C ALA A 39 -5.69 -16.28 -18.41
N PHE A 40 -4.57 -15.90 -19.04
CA PHE A 40 -3.42 -15.31 -18.36
C PHE A 40 -3.75 -13.94 -17.76
N ASN A 41 -4.40 -13.07 -18.54
CA ASN A 41 -4.80 -11.74 -18.06
C ASN A 41 -5.79 -11.82 -16.89
N ARG A 42 -6.75 -12.74 -16.94
CA ARG A 42 -7.67 -12.98 -15.81
C ARG A 42 -6.92 -13.44 -14.56
N LYS A 43 -5.99 -14.39 -14.71
CA LYS A 43 -5.20 -14.89 -13.58
C LYS A 43 -4.32 -13.80 -12.95
N ILE A 44 -3.74 -12.91 -13.76
CA ILE A 44 -2.99 -11.75 -13.27
C ILE A 44 -3.91 -10.79 -12.53
N ALA A 45 -5.07 -10.46 -13.09
CA ALA A 45 -6.04 -9.58 -12.46
C ALA A 45 -6.50 -10.12 -11.10
N ASP A 46 -6.87 -11.39 -11.04
CA ASP A 46 -7.29 -12.07 -9.80
C ASP A 46 -6.15 -12.11 -8.76
N SER A 47 -4.92 -12.36 -9.20
CA SER A 47 -3.75 -12.36 -8.31
C SER A 47 -3.45 -10.99 -7.75
N ASN A 48 -3.53 -9.95 -8.60
CA ASN A 48 -3.33 -8.56 -8.16
C ASN A 48 -4.43 -8.13 -7.19
N MET A 49 -5.69 -8.48 -7.45
CA MET A 49 -6.82 -8.18 -6.56
C MET A 49 -6.62 -8.79 -5.18
N ARG A 50 -6.29 -10.08 -5.12
CA ARG A 50 -5.98 -10.76 -3.85
C ARG A 50 -4.81 -10.12 -3.10
N THR A 51 -3.78 -9.69 -3.82
CA THR A 51 -2.64 -8.99 -3.22
C THR A 51 -3.04 -7.63 -2.65
N MET A 52 -3.90 -6.90 -3.35
CA MET A 52 -4.45 -5.63 -2.86
C MET A 52 -5.33 -5.83 -1.63
N ASP A 53 -6.24 -6.81 -1.66
CA ASP A 53 -7.11 -7.14 -0.53
C ASP A 53 -6.29 -7.54 0.71
N TYR A 54 -5.25 -8.36 0.51
CA TYR A 54 -4.34 -8.74 1.59
C TYR A 54 -3.59 -7.54 2.18
N ARG A 55 -3.10 -6.63 1.32
CA ARG A 55 -2.41 -5.41 1.79
C ARG A 55 -3.37 -4.46 2.51
N ALA A 56 -4.58 -4.29 1.99
CA ALA A 56 -5.61 -3.48 2.63
C ALA A 56 -5.97 -4.03 4.02
N GLY A 57 -6.22 -5.33 4.15
CA GLY A 57 -6.50 -5.97 5.44
C GLY A 57 -5.35 -5.83 6.43
N ARG A 58 -4.09 -5.97 5.99
CA ARG A 58 -2.94 -5.73 6.86
C ARG A 58 -2.83 -4.28 7.32
N MET A 59 -3.14 -3.33 6.45
CA MET A 59 -3.12 -1.91 6.79
C MET A 59 -4.21 -1.56 7.81
N GLU A 60 -5.40 -2.14 7.66
CA GLU A 60 -6.50 -2.00 8.63
C GLU A 60 -6.12 -2.58 10.00
N GLU A 61 -5.59 -3.78 10.05
CA GLU A 61 -5.09 -4.42 11.28
C GLU A 61 -3.99 -3.59 11.98
N GLN A 62 -3.09 -2.98 11.20
CA GLN A 62 -2.05 -2.10 11.75
C GLN A 62 -2.65 -0.80 12.31
N LEU A 63 -3.62 -0.19 11.61
CA LEU A 63 -4.30 1.01 12.08
C LEU A 63 -5.05 0.73 13.39
N ASP A 64 -5.74 -0.40 13.50
CA ASP A 64 -6.42 -0.82 14.73
C ASP A 64 -5.41 -1.00 15.86
N SER A 65 -4.29 -1.66 15.62
CA SER A 65 -3.23 -1.86 16.62
C SER A 65 -2.62 -0.53 17.10
N VAL A 66 -2.39 0.42 16.17
CA VAL A 66 -1.92 1.77 16.52
C VAL A 66 -2.98 2.51 17.34
N ASN A 67 -4.24 2.42 16.95
CA ASN A 67 -5.36 3.05 17.67
C ASN A 67 -5.50 2.52 19.11
N ASP A 68 -5.39 1.20 19.28
CA ASP A 68 -5.43 0.57 20.60
C ASP A 68 -4.26 1.03 21.47
N PHE A 69 -3.07 1.10 20.90
CA PHE A 69 -1.88 1.60 21.59
C PHE A 69 -2.05 3.07 22.01
N LEU A 70 -2.51 3.94 21.10
CA LEU A 70 -2.74 5.35 21.41
C LEU A 70 -3.85 5.53 22.43
N THR A 71 -4.91 4.73 22.35
CA THR A 71 -6.00 4.73 23.34
C THR A 71 -5.45 4.33 24.73
N GLY A 72 -4.60 3.31 24.79
CA GLY A 72 -3.92 2.92 26.03
C GLY A 72 -3.07 4.04 26.61
N LEU A 73 -2.36 4.80 25.73
CA LEU A 73 -1.58 5.97 26.18
C LEU A 73 -2.46 7.08 26.74
N THR A 74 -3.61 7.37 26.13
CA THR A 74 -4.50 8.46 26.57
C THR A 74 -5.12 8.21 27.96
N VAL A 75 -5.25 6.96 28.37
CA VAL A 75 -5.73 6.62 29.72
C VAL A 75 -4.61 6.50 30.75
N SER A 76 -3.35 6.62 30.35
CA SER A 76 -2.20 6.56 31.26
C SER A 76 -2.14 7.76 32.19
N ASP A 77 -1.56 7.58 33.38
CA ASP A 77 -1.40 8.65 34.36
C ASP A 77 -0.45 9.75 33.85
N ASP A 78 0.53 9.40 33.05
CA ASP A 78 1.45 10.35 32.41
C ASP A 78 0.73 11.28 31.45
N TYR A 79 -0.17 10.73 30.60
CA TYR A 79 -0.97 11.55 29.69
C TYR A 79 -1.95 12.46 30.47
N ARG A 80 -2.61 11.93 31.52
CA ARG A 80 -3.48 12.72 32.40
C ARG A 80 -2.75 13.85 33.10
N THR A 81 -1.50 13.61 33.53
CA THR A 81 -0.64 14.63 34.11
C THR A 81 -0.36 15.77 33.15
N LEU A 82 -0.07 15.45 31.86
CA LEU A 82 0.18 16.46 30.83
C LEU A 82 -1.09 17.21 30.42
N SER A 83 -2.19 16.50 30.19
CA SER A 83 -3.47 17.07 29.74
C SER A 83 -4.20 17.84 30.83
N GLY A 84 -4.01 17.45 32.09
CA GLY A 84 -4.60 18.11 33.26
C GLY A 84 -3.92 19.41 33.69
N GLY A 85 -2.86 19.83 33.03
CA GLY A 85 -2.14 21.07 33.35
C GLY A 85 -1.46 21.00 34.72
N GLU A 86 -0.76 19.89 35.02
CA GLU A 86 -0.02 19.71 36.26
C GLU A 86 0.86 20.94 36.58
N LYS A 87 0.67 21.52 37.74
CA LYS A 87 1.36 22.74 38.16
C LYS A 87 2.82 22.52 38.52
N THR A 88 3.23 21.27 38.73
CA THR A 88 4.59 20.94 39.11
C THR A 88 5.46 20.68 37.88
N PRO A 89 6.38 21.60 37.50
CA PRO A 89 7.16 21.48 36.26
C PRO A 89 7.93 20.16 36.15
N LEU A 90 8.42 19.64 37.28
CA LEU A 90 9.14 18.36 37.29
C LEU A 90 8.27 17.17 36.92
N LYS A 91 7.04 17.12 37.45
CA LYS A 91 6.09 16.03 37.12
C LYS A 91 5.68 16.09 35.67
N ALA A 92 5.36 17.26 35.15
CA ALA A 92 5.03 17.44 33.74
C ALA A 92 6.22 17.03 32.82
N TYR A 93 7.44 17.38 33.21
CA TYR A 93 8.63 16.96 32.46
C TYR A 93 8.83 15.44 32.49
N LEU A 94 8.70 14.78 33.62
CA LEU A 94 8.85 13.33 33.76
C LEU A 94 7.76 12.60 32.96
N ALA A 95 6.51 13.03 33.06
CA ALA A 95 5.39 12.47 32.31
C ALA A 95 5.63 12.60 30.79
N SER A 96 6.06 13.78 30.32
CA SER A 96 6.44 14.00 28.91
C SER A 96 7.57 13.07 28.47
N TYR A 97 8.62 12.94 29.29
CA TYR A 97 9.75 12.06 28.98
C TYR A 97 9.32 10.59 28.88
N THR A 98 8.49 10.12 29.83
CA THR A 98 7.97 8.75 29.81
C THR A 98 7.15 8.48 28.55
N LEU A 99 6.22 9.36 28.18
CA LEU A 99 5.41 9.22 26.98
C LEU A 99 6.25 9.21 25.69
N ILE A 100 7.20 10.13 25.58
CA ILE A 100 8.12 10.18 24.44
C ILE A 100 8.93 8.88 24.34
N THR A 101 9.39 8.35 25.46
CA THR A 101 10.15 7.10 25.50
C THR A 101 9.29 5.90 25.09
N GLN A 102 8.04 5.83 25.55
CA GLN A 102 7.09 4.79 25.16
C GLN A 102 6.81 4.84 23.66
N LEU A 103 6.50 6.02 23.10
CA LEU A 103 6.26 6.19 21.67
C LEU A 103 7.51 5.87 20.83
N LYS A 104 8.68 6.30 21.27
CA LYS A 104 9.94 5.99 20.58
C LYS A 104 10.25 4.50 20.58
N THR A 105 9.93 3.80 21.67
CA THR A 105 10.13 2.35 21.78
C THR A 105 9.10 1.57 20.96
N ALA A 106 7.87 2.09 20.85
CA ALA A 106 6.80 1.46 20.09
C ALA A 106 6.91 1.68 18.59
N LEU A 107 7.46 2.82 18.12
CA LEU A 107 7.51 3.18 16.70
C LEU A 107 8.08 2.08 15.78
N PRO A 108 9.18 1.40 16.11
CA PRO A 108 9.71 0.32 15.28
C PRO A 108 8.79 -0.90 15.15
N ALA A 109 7.86 -1.10 16.09
CA ALA A 109 6.90 -2.20 16.02
C ALA A 109 5.79 -1.95 14.98
N TYR A 110 5.58 -0.71 14.60
CA TYR A 110 4.60 -0.26 13.61
C TYR A 110 5.29 0.15 12.31
N GLY A 111 5.79 -0.82 11.54
CA GLY A 111 6.70 -0.60 10.40
C GLY A 111 6.18 0.36 9.30
N ASP A 112 4.86 0.59 9.23
CA ASP A 112 4.25 1.51 8.26
C ASP A 112 3.92 2.88 8.89
N VAL A 113 4.18 3.06 10.19
CA VAL A 113 4.02 4.34 10.90
C VAL A 113 5.34 5.09 10.92
N GLY A 114 5.38 6.22 10.23
CA GLY A 114 6.59 7.03 10.14
C GLY A 114 6.80 8.01 11.27
N ALA A 115 5.74 8.40 12.00
CA ALA A 115 5.86 9.39 13.06
C ALA A 115 4.69 9.31 14.06
N PHE A 116 4.99 9.73 15.30
CA PHE A 116 3.99 10.05 16.31
C PHE A 116 4.12 11.52 16.72
N PHE A 117 2.96 12.14 16.98
CA PHE A 117 2.89 13.51 17.47
C PHE A 117 2.09 13.56 18.77
N ILE A 118 2.58 14.31 19.74
CA ILE A 118 1.86 14.67 20.96
C ILE A 118 1.66 16.17 20.93
N TYR A 119 0.41 16.60 21.03
CA TYR A 119 0.05 17.99 21.22
C TYR A 119 -0.65 18.15 22.57
N SER A 120 -0.21 19.11 23.37
CA SER A 120 -0.79 19.46 24.64
C SER A 120 -1.22 20.92 24.63
N ALA A 121 -2.54 21.16 24.48
CA ALA A 121 -3.11 22.50 24.46
C ALA A 121 -2.77 23.37 25.71
N PRO A 122 -2.77 22.82 26.95
CA PRO A 122 -2.46 23.64 28.13
C PRO A 122 -1.03 24.15 28.19
N SER A 123 -0.08 23.46 27.55
CA SER A 123 1.33 23.82 27.60
C SER A 123 1.89 24.34 26.27
N ASP A 124 1.07 24.38 25.23
CA ASP A 124 1.48 24.66 23.85
C ASP A 124 2.74 23.85 23.44
N ALA A 125 2.85 22.67 24.03
CA ALA A 125 4.00 21.78 23.82
C ALA A 125 3.69 20.79 22.71
N GLU A 126 4.38 20.97 21.60
CA GLU A 126 4.43 20.02 20.51
C GLU A 126 5.66 19.12 20.69
N ARG A 127 5.45 17.82 20.61
CA ARG A 127 6.52 16.81 20.62
C ARG A 127 6.29 15.87 19.45
N ASP A 128 7.34 15.60 18.72
CA ASP A 128 7.34 14.70 17.58
C ASP A 128 8.39 13.60 17.73
N ILE A 129 8.06 12.42 17.25
CA ILE A 129 8.95 11.27 17.17
C ILE A 129 8.85 10.74 15.75
N PHE A 130 9.98 10.67 15.09
CA PHE A 130 10.08 10.20 13.70
C PHE A 130 10.90 8.93 13.61
N ASP A 131 10.52 8.08 12.66
CA ASP A 131 11.38 6.99 12.22
C ASP A 131 12.66 7.55 11.56
N ASP A 132 13.78 6.85 11.73
CA ASP A 132 15.07 7.26 11.20
C ASP A 132 15.13 7.27 9.65
N SER A 133 14.22 6.56 9.00
CA SER A 133 14.10 6.54 7.53
C SER A 133 13.53 7.84 6.94
N ILE A 134 12.87 8.67 7.78
CA ILE A 134 12.23 9.92 7.32
C ILE A 134 13.24 11.03 7.18
N SER A 135 13.36 11.57 5.97
CA SER A 135 14.25 12.67 5.66
C SER A 135 13.84 13.97 6.38
N TYR A 136 14.80 14.86 6.59
CA TYR A 136 14.55 16.17 7.22
C TYR A 136 13.43 16.98 6.54
N ALA A 137 13.43 16.99 5.20
CA ALA A 137 12.39 17.71 4.43
C ALA A 137 10.98 17.11 4.63
N GLN A 138 10.88 15.80 4.82
CA GLN A 138 9.61 15.14 5.13
C GLN A 138 9.16 15.46 6.56
N LYS A 139 10.06 15.48 7.53
CA LYS A 139 9.78 15.86 8.92
C LYS A 139 9.16 17.25 8.98
N GLU A 140 9.76 18.23 8.31
CA GLU A 140 9.22 19.61 8.25
C GLU A 140 7.84 19.69 7.62
N ARG A 141 7.59 18.94 6.55
CA ARG A 141 6.26 18.87 5.92
C ARG A 141 5.21 18.28 6.85
N LEU A 142 5.55 17.20 7.57
CA LEU A 142 4.66 16.55 8.52
C LEU A 142 4.35 17.47 9.70
N ARG A 143 5.34 18.19 10.25
CA ARG A 143 5.13 19.21 11.30
C ARG A 143 4.16 20.27 10.84
N ALA A 144 4.40 20.84 9.65
CA ALA A 144 3.51 21.88 9.09
C ALA A 144 2.08 21.36 8.90
N PHE A 145 1.92 20.11 8.43
CA PHE A 145 0.62 19.48 8.26
C PHE A 145 -0.11 19.31 9.60
N VAL A 146 0.57 18.76 10.62
CA VAL A 146 -0.04 18.56 11.95
C VAL A 146 -0.39 19.88 12.60
N ARG A 147 0.46 20.90 12.52
CA ARG A 147 0.17 22.24 13.05
C ARG A 147 -1.08 22.83 12.42
N ASN A 148 -1.19 22.81 11.10
CA ASN A 148 -2.38 23.28 10.40
C ASN A 148 -3.64 22.47 10.79
N ALA A 149 -3.52 21.16 11.01
CA ALA A 149 -4.65 20.35 11.44
C ALA A 149 -5.12 20.68 12.87
N VAL A 150 -4.20 20.99 13.76
CA VAL A 150 -4.50 21.41 15.14
C VAL A 150 -5.16 22.80 15.12
N GLU A 151 -4.60 23.78 14.41
CA GLU A 151 -5.13 25.14 14.31
C GLU A 151 -6.54 25.21 13.70
N ASN A 152 -6.88 24.30 12.78
CA ASN A 152 -8.21 24.26 12.15
C ASN A 152 -9.26 23.50 13.00
N ASN A 153 -8.88 22.77 14.04
CA ASN A 153 -9.76 21.99 14.89
C ASN A 153 -9.93 22.59 16.32
N THR A 154 -9.30 23.70 16.60
CA THR A 154 -9.45 24.49 17.85
C THR A 154 -10.27 25.72 17.59
#